data_00dc035ecab66385218f8d47589d32df
#
_entry.id   00dc035ecab66385218f8d47589d32df
#
_cell.length_a   1.000
_cell.length_b   1.000
_cell.length_c   1.000
_cell.angle_alpha   90.00
_cell.angle_beta   90.00
_cell.angle_gamma   90.00
#
_symmetry.space_group_name_H-M   'P 1'
#
loop_
_entity.id
_entity.type
_entity.pdbx_description
1 polymer ?
#
loop_
_entity_poly.entity_id
_entity_poly.type
_entity_poly.pdbx_seq_one_letter_code
_entity_poly.pdbx_strand_id
1 'polypeptide(L)'
;MENIMYKPVIGVVMCRNRLKGHQTQTLQEKYLNAIVHAGGVPIALPHALAEPELLSALLPKLDGIYLPGSPSNVQPHLYGENGDEPDADPGRDLLSMALIDAALERRIPIFAICRGLQELVVATGGTLYRRLFEQPELLEHREDPELPVEQQYAPSHEVQVQQGGLLSQLIPGCNTFWVNSLHGQGAKTTGPRLRVEARSPDGLVEAVSVNDHPFALGVQWHPEWNSSEYALSRMLFEGFITACQSYIAEKQRXLNIMSTPSTVYANKLFVKC
;
A
#
# COMPACT_ATOMS: atom_id res chain seq x y z
N MET A 1 22.23 8.17 26.01
CA MET A 1 22.10 7.08 25.02
C MET A 1 21.39 7.62 23.81
N GLU A 2 22.08 7.65 22.67
CA GLU A 2 21.46 8.04 21.43
C GLU A 2 20.35 7.05 21.10
N ASN A 3 19.16 7.57 20.83
CA ASN A 3 18.04 6.75 20.37
C ASN A 3 18.38 6.27 18.96
N ILE A 4 18.83 5.03 18.87
CA ILE A 4 19.08 4.43 17.56
C ILE A 4 17.71 4.13 16.93
N MET A 5 17.33 4.95 15.94
CA MET A 5 16.11 4.73 15.19
C MET A 5 16.41 3.69 14.12
N TYR A 6 15.88 2.50 14.29
CA TYR A 6 16.01 1.46 13.28
C TYR A 6 15.22 1.84 12.03
N LYS A 7 15.85 1.66 10.88
CA LYS A 7 15.14 1.85 9.61
C LYS A 7 14.23 0.66 9.38
N PRO A 8 12.94 0.89 9.13
CA PRO A 8 12.02 -0.23 8.91
C PRO A 8 12.29 -0.93 7.60
N VAL A 9 12.08 -2.25 7.60
CA VAL A 9 12.22 -3.10 6.42
C VAL A 9 10.86 -3.17 5.73
N ILE A 10 10.82 -2.70 4.48
CA ILE A 10 9.59 -2.54 3.73
C ILE A 10 9.58 -3.54 2.58
N GLY A 11 8.61 -4.44 2.58
CA GLY A 11 8.44 -5.39 1.48
C GLY A 11 7.71 -4.74 0.31
N VAL A 12 8.30 -4.83 -0.88
CA VAL A 12 7.78 -4.17 -2.09
C VAL A 12 7.42 -5.25 -3.10
N VAL A 13 6.14 -5.38 -3.42
CA VAL A 13 5.67 -6.45 -4.32
C VAL A 13 6.10 -6.15 -5.75
N MET A 14 6.67 -7.16 -6.41
CA MET A 14 7.18 -7.04 -7.76
C MET A 14 6.08 -7.21 -8.80
N CYS A 15 6.36 -6.82 -10.02
CA CYS A 15 5.48 -6.95 -11.18
C CYS A 15 6.11 -7.88 -12.20
N ARG A 16 5.30 -8.66 -12.89
CA ARG A 16 5.79 -9.55 -13.94
C ARG A 16 6.00 -8.76 -15.23
N ASN A 17 7.13 -9.00 -15.84
CA ASN A 17 7.48 -8.41 -17.14
C ASN A 17 8.13 -9.46 -18.01
N ARG A 18 8.12 -9.22 -19.32
CA ARG A 18 8.85 -10.07 -20.25
C ARG A 18 10.03 -9.29 -20.78
N LEU A 19 11.23 -9.74 -20.42
CA LEU A 19 12.47 -9.09 -20.83
C LEU A 19 13.34 -10.08 -21.62
N LYS A 20 13.67 -9.71 -22.84
CA LYS A 20 14.46 -10.57 -23.76
C LYS A 20 13.90 -11.98 -23.83
N GLY A 21 12.57 -12.10 -23.90
CA GLY A 21 11.89 -13.38 -24.02
C GLY A 21 11.73 -14.15 -22.71
N HIS A 22 12.25 -13.63 -21.60
CA HIS A 22 12.17 -14.29 -20.29
C HIS A 22 11.09 -13.67 -19.43
N GLN A 23 10.28 -14.50 -18.77
CA GLN A 23 9.40 -14.05 -17.71
C GLN A 23 10.25 -13.55 -16.55
N THR A 24 10.04 -12.31 -16.17
CA THR A 24 10.90 -11.61 -15.22
C THR A 24 10.03 -10.86 -14.24
N GLN A 25 10.50 -10.66 -13.02
CA GLN A 25 9.80 -9.80 -12.07
C GLN A 25 10.67 -8.58 -11.80
N THR A 26 10.04 -7.41 -11.79
CA THR A 26 10.76 -6.14 -11.76
C THR A 26 10.09 -5.15 -10.82
N LEU A 27 10.86 -4.09 -10.47
CA LEU A 27 10.38 -2.91 -9.75
C LEU A 27 11.00 -1.68 -10.38
N GLN A 28 10.18 -0.67 -10.61
CA GLN A 28 10.70 0.61 -11.11
C GLN A 28 11.42 1.34 -9.97
N GLU A 29 12.54 1.95 -10.31
CA GLU A 29 13.39 2.59 -9.30
C GLU A 29 12.69 3.69 -8.52
N LYS A 30 11.75 4.41 -9.15
CA LYS A 30 11.07 5.51 -8.47
C LYS A 30 10.35 5.05 -7.21
N TYR A 31 9.78 3.84 -7.20
CA TYR A 31 9.14 3.29 -6.01
C TYR A 31 10.15 3.02 -4.91
N LEU A 32 11.27 2.41 -5.27
CA LEU A 32 12.32 2.07 -4.32
C LEU A 32 12.96 3.33 -3.74
N ASN A 33 13.24 4.30 -4.60
CA ASN A 33 13.84 5.56 -4.17
C ASN A 33 12.96 6.31 -3.20
N ALA A 34 11.65 6.28 -3.39
CA ALA A 34 10.73 6.96 -2.46
C ALA A 34 10.84 6.39 -1.05
N ILE A 35 10.98 5.08 -0.92
CA ILE A 35 11.15 4.44 0.39
C ILE A 35 12.51 4.83 1.01
N VAL A 36 13.56 4.78 0.21
CA VAL A 36 14.90 5.13 0.70
C VAL A 36 14.94 6.58 1.19
N HIS A 37 14.38 7.50 0.40
CA HIS A 37 14.36 8.91 0.77
C HIS A 37 13.59 9.16 2.06
N ALA A 38 12.55 8.35 2.32
CA ALA A 38 11.74 8.52 3.52
C ALA A 38 12.34 7.83 4.75
N GLY A 39 13.41 7.04 4.59
CA GLY A 39 14.10 6.41 5.71
C GLY A 39 13.84 4.92 5.88
N GLY A 40 13.28 4.25 4.87
CA GLY A 40 13.05 2.81 4.93
C GLY A 40 14.08 2.01 4.15
N VAL A 41 14.06 0.70 4.36
CA VAL A 41 14.91 -0.26 3.64
C VAL A 41 14.00 -1.10 2.75
N PRO A 42 13.95 -0.84 1.44
CA PRO A 42 13.08 -1.62 0.55
C PRO A 42 13.68 -2.98 0.23
N ILE A 43 12.87 -4.01 0.31
CA ILE A 43 13.24 -5.33 -0.17
C ILE A 43 12.18 -5.82 -1.16
N ALA A 44 12.65 -6.36 -2.28
CA ALA A 44 11.76 -6.85 -3.34
C ALA A 44 11.13 -8.16 -2.93
N LEU A 45 9.82 -8.30 -3.15
CA LEU A 45 9.09 -9.51 -2.83
C LEU A 45 8.65 -10.20 -4.11
N PRO A 46 9.31 -11.31 -4.48
CA PRO A 46 8.89 -12.07 -5.66
C PRO A 46 7.61 -12.87 -5.38
N HIS A 47 6.92 -13.21 -6.47
CA HIS A 47 5.61 -13.83 -6.39
C HIS A 47 5.62 -15.21 -5.72
N ALA A 48 6.76 -15.91 -5.74
CA ALA A 48 6.90 -17.20 -5.05
C ALA A 48 6.55 -17.11 -3.56
N LEU A 49 6.67 -15.91 -2.97
CA LEU A 49 6.39 -15.71 -1.55
C LEU A 49 4.91 -15.85 -1.21
N ALA A 50 4.03 -15.99 -2.21
CA ALA A 50 2.62 -16.25 -1.96
C ALA A 50 2.39 -17.65 -1.37
N GLU A 51 3.33 -18.55 -1.51
CA GLU A 51 3.21 -19.88 -0.90
C GLU A 51 3.11 -19.72 0.63
N PRO A 52 2.12 -20.38 1.27
CA PRO A 52 1.85 -20.12 2.69
C PRO A 52 3.04 -20.32 3.63
N GLU A 53 3.87 -21.34 3.39
CA GLU A 53 5.04 -21.57 4.26
C GLU A 53 6.08 -20.46 4.09
N LEU A 54 6.28 -19.99 2.86
CA LEU A 54 7.21 -18.89 2.61
C LEU A 54 6.68 -17.58 3.16
N LEU A 55 5.38 -17.34 2.99
CA LEU A 55 4.77 -16.14 3.52
C LEU A 55 4.87 -16.09 5.04
N SER A 56 4.60 -17.21 5.72
CA SER A 56 4.72 -17.29 7.18
C SER A 56 6.15 -16.99 7.66
N ALA A 57 7.14 -17.46 6.91
CA ALA A 57 8.54 -17.20 7.26
C ALA A 57 8.92 -15.74 7.01
N LEU A 58 8.32 -15.12 6.01
CA LEU A 58 8.62 -13.74 5.63
C LEU A 58 8.03 -12.72 6.59
N LEU A 59 6.76 -12.91 6.97
CA LEU A 59 5.99 -11.86 7.66
C LEU A 59 6.67 -11.29 8.91
N PRO A 60 7.30 -12.12 9.78
CA PRO A 60 7.97 -11.53 10.95
C PRO A 60 9.16 -10.63 10.62
N LYS A 61 9.67 -10.71 9.39
CA LYS A 61 10.83 -9.93 8.97
C LYS A 61 10.44 -8.57 8.38
N LEU A 62 9.15 -8.33 8.15
CA LEU A 62 8.67 -7.09 7.53
C LEU A 62 8.13 -6.13 8.57
N ASP A 63 8.43 -4.86 8.38
CA ASP A 63 7.91 -3.78 9.23
C ASP A 63 6.85 -2.96 8.50
N GLY A 64 6.73 -3.14 7.22
CA GLY A 64 5.72 -2.50 6.40
C GLY A 64 5.61 -3.17 5.05
N ILE A 65 4.49 -2.93 4.37
CA ILE A 65 4.21 -3.49 3.06
C ILE A 65 3.85 -2.36 2.10
N TYR A 66 4.46 -2.40 0.93
CA TYR A 66 4.32 -1.36 -0.08
C TYR A 66 3.86 -2.03 -1.37
N LEU A 67 2.70 -1.61 -1.86
CA LEU A 67 2.09 -2.16 -3.07
C LEU A 67 2.21 -1.12 -4.18
N PRO A 68 3.21 -1.26 -5.07
CA PRO A 68 3.44 -0.24 -6.09
C PRO A 68 2.42 -0.34 -7.23
N GLY A 69 2.40 0.69 -8.06
CA GLY A 69 1.67 0.65 -9.31
C GLY A 69 2.26 -0.35 -10.27
N SER A 70 1.51 -0.66 -11.31
CA SER A 70 1.89 -1.61 -12.34
C SER A 70 1.01 -1.36 -13.56
N PRO A 71 1.52 -1.56 -14.76
CA PRO A 71 0.65 -1.50 -15.94
C PRO A 71 -0.36 -2.64 -16.04
N SER A 72 -0.20 -3.69 -15.23
CA SER A 72 -1.14 -4.80 -15.23
C SER A 72 -2.44 -4.43 -14.53
N ASN A 73 -3.48 -5.21 -14.79
CA ASN A 73 -4.80 -5.06 -14.21
C ASN A 73 -5.11 -6.24 -13.30
N VAL A 74 -5.87 -5.98 -12.24
CA VAL A 74 -6.34 -7.03 -11.34
C VAL A 74 -7.28 -7.96 -12.11
N GLN A 75 -7.16 -9.27 -11.87
CA GLN A 75 -8.00 -10.25 -12.55
C GLN A 75 -9.48 -10.01 -12.23
N PRO A 76 -10.34 -9.98 -13.27
CA PRO A 76 -11.75 -9.62 -13.05
C PRO A 76 -12.52 -10.55 -12.11
N HIS A 77 -12.19 -11.84 -12.09
CA HIS A 77 -12.94 -12.76 -11.23
C HIS A 77 -12.74 -12.46 -9.74
N LEU A 78 -11.68 -11.74 -9.39
CA LEU A 78 -11.43 -11.39 -7.99
C LEU A 78 -12.43 -10.35 -7.46
N TYR A 79 -13.12 -9.64 -8.36
CA TYR A 79 -14.15 -8.67 -7.93
C TYR A 79 -15.49 -8.92 -8.67
N GLY A 80 -15.75 -10.16 -9.02
CA GLY A 80 -17.07 -10.57 -9.51
C GLY A 80 -17.37 -10.27 -10.96
N GLU A 81 -16.36 -9.99 -11.78
CA GLU A 81 -16.54 -9.72 -13.21
C GLU A 81 -16.08 -10.94 -14.02
N ASN A 82 -16.56 -11.03 -15.24
CA ASN A 82 -16.24 -12.13 -16.16
C ASN A 82 -15.38 -11.62 -17.31
N GLY A 83 -14.79 -12.56 -18.02
CA GLY A 83 -14.05 -12.28 -19.24
C GLY A 83 -12.55 -12.28 -19.06
N ASP A 84 -11.87 -12.23 -20.18
CA ASP A 84 -10.41 -12.23 -20.19
C ASP A 84 -9.86 -10.86 -19.85
N GLU A 85 -8.69 -10.87 -19.20
CA GLU A 85 -7.92 -9.68 -18.92
C GLU A 85 -6.53 -9.89 -19.53
N PRO A 86 -6.29 -9.35 -20.75
CA PRO A 86 -5.00 -9.60 -21.40
C PRO A 86 -3.81 -9.01 -20.65
N ASP A 87 -4.06 -7.98 -19.83
CA ASP A 87 -3.00 -7.34 -19.05
C ASP A 87 -2.98 -7.80 -17.59
N ALA A 88 -3.49 -9.00 -17.32
CA ALA A 88 -3.48 -9.55 -15.96
C ALA A 88 -2.08 -9.93 -15.52
N ASP A 89 -1.89 -9.96 -14.20
CA ASP A 89 -0.68 -10.46 -13.56
C ASP A 89 -1.12 -11.35 -12.41
N PRO A 90 -1.46 -12.63 -12.70
CA PRO A 90 -1.98 -13.50 -11.64
C PRO A 90 -1.02 -13.73 -10.48
N GLY A 91 0.28 -13.78 -10.74
CA GLY A 91 1.26 -13.92 -9.66
C GLY A 91 1.26 -12.72 -8.73
N ARG A 92 1.16 -11.52 -9.30
CA ARG A 92 1.06 -10.30 -8.52
C ARG A 92 -0.22 -10.32 -7.67
N ASP A 93 -1.34 -10.70 -8.27
CA ASP A 93 -2.61 -10.76 -7.53
C ASP A 93 -2.52 -11.72 -6.36
N LEU A 94 -1.96 -12.92 -6.60
CA LEU A 94 -1.89 -13.95 -5.57
C LEU A 94 -1.08 -13.45 -4.36
N LEU A 95 0.09 -12.89 -4.61
CA LEU A 95 0.94 -12.39 -3.51
C LEU A 95 0.30 -11.18 -2.83
N SER A 96 -0.21 -10.22 -3.59
CA SER A 96 -0.78 -9.00 -3.01
C SER A 96 -1.98 -9.32 -2.14
N MET A 97 -2.90 -10.18 -2.61
CA MET A 97 -4.07 -10.54 -1.80
C MET A 97 -3.67 -11.20 -0.50
N ALA A 98 -2.72 -12.14 -0.55
CA ALA A 98 -2.25 -12.83 0.65
C ALA A 98 -1.56 -11.86 1.62
N LEU A 99 -0.73 -10.96 1.10
CA LEU A 99 -0.04 -9.97 1.94
C LEU A 99 -1.03 -9.01 2.59
N ILE A 100 -2.01 -8.54 1.84
CA ILE A 100 -3.00 -7.62 2.41
C ILE A 100 -3.77 -8.30 3.55
N ASP A 101 -4.26 -9.52 3.32
CA ASP A 101 -4.98 -10.24 4.36
C ASP A 101 -4.14 -10.40 5.62
N ALA A 102 -2.88 -10.80 5.46
CA ALA A 102 -1.98 -11.00 6.59
C ALA A 102 -1.67 -9.67 7.29
N ALA A 103 -1.46 -8.61 6.53
CA ALA A 103 -1.12 -7.31 7.10
C ALA A 103 -2.28 -6.71 7.87
N LEU A 104 -3.52 -6.90 7.38
CA LEU A 104 -4.69 -6.40 8.10
C LEU A 104 -4.86 -7.15 9.42
N GLU A 105 -4.64 -8.47 9.41
CA GLU A 105 -4.74 -9.26 10.62
C GLU A 105 -3.64 -8.92 11.63
N ARG A 106 -2.41 -8.76 11.16
CA ARG A 106 -1.25 -8.52 12.04
C ARG A 106 -1.02 -7.03 12.32
N ARG A 107 -1.80 -6.15 11.71
CA ARG A 107 -1.71 -4.70 11.87
C ARG A 107 -0.39 -4.13 11.33
N ILE A 108 0.14 -4.76 10.28
CA ILE A 108 1.35 -4.28 9.61
C ILE A 108 0.96 -3.08 8.72
N PRO A 109 1.68 -1.97 8.76
CA PRO A 109 1.35 -0.84 7.89
C PRO A 109 1.45 -1.18 6.41
N ILE A 110 0.49 -0.62 5.64
CA ILE A 110 0.41 -0.80 4.19
C ILE A 110 0.34 0.57 3.52
N PHE A 111 1.17 0.77 2.48
CA PHE A 111 1.02 1.91 1.58
C PHE A 111 0.83 1.36 0.17
N ALA A 112 -0.26 1.74 -0.49
CA ALA A 112 -0.68 1.16 -1.76
C ALA A 112 -0.88 2.27 -2.79
N ILE A 113 -0.24 2.13 -3.96
CA ILE A 113 -0.25 3.17 -4.99
C ILE A 113 -0.83 2.61 -6.29
N CYS A 114 -1.80 3.31 -6.85
CA CYS A 114 -2.42 3.05 -8.15
C CYS A 114 -2.99 1.63 -8.19
N ARG A 115 -2.33 0.69 -8.88
CA ARG A 115 -2.77 -0.71 -8.86
C ARG A 115 -2.82 -1.24 -7.41
N GLY A 116 -1.92 -0.78 -6.55
CA GLY A 116 -1.95 -1.16 -5.14
C GLY A 116 -3.23 -0.74 -4.44
N LEU A 117 -3.74 0.47 -4.70
CA LEU A 117 -5.04 0.88 -4.18
C LEU A 117 -6.13 -0.07 -4.68
N GLN A 118 -6.08 -0.44 -5.96
CA GLN A 118 -7.09 -1.32 -6.53
C GLN A 118 -7.04 -2.70 -5.87
N GLU A 119 -5.83 -3.19 -5.59
CA GLU A 119 -5.67 -4.45 -4.83
C GLU A 119 -6.28 -4.34 -3.44
N LEU A 120 -6.05 -3.23 -2.77
CA LEU A 120 -6.59 -3.01 -1.42
C LEU A 120 -8.13 -2.96 -1.45
N VAL A 121 -8.71 -2.30 -2.45
CA VAL A 121 -10.16 -2.23 -2.63
C VAL A 121 -10.73 -3.64 -2.83
N VAL A 122 -10.13 -4.42 -3.71
CA VAL A 122 -10.62 -5.78 -4.01
C VAL A 122 -10.45 -6.70 -2.80
N ALA A 123 -9.30 -6.63 -2.12
CA ALA A 123 -9.04 -7.50 -0.96
C ALA A 123 -10.00 -7.24 0.19
N THR A 124 -10.59 -6.05 0.27
CA THR A 124 -11.53 -5.70 1.34
C THR A 124 -12.98 -5.73 0.88
N GLY A 125 -13.25 -6.35 -0.27
CA GLY A 125 -14.61 -6.63 -0.71
C GLY A 125 -15.20 -5.63 -1.68
N GLY A 126 -14.41 -4.70 -2.19
CA GLY A 126 -14.89 -3.74 -3.19
C GLY A 126 -14.74 -4.25 -4.61
N THR A 127 -15.15 -3.42 -5.56
CA THR A 127 -15.11 -3.74 -6.99
C THR A 127 -14.45 -2.61 -7.77
N LEU A 128 -14.08 -2.89 -9.02
CA LEU A 128 -13.39 -1.95 -9.88
C LEU A 128 -14.18 -1.68 -11.16
N TYR A 129 -14.03 -0.45 -11.68
CA TYR A 129 -14.31 -0.19 -13.09
C TYR A 129 -13.17 -0.81 -13.90
N ARG A 130 -13.52 -1.70 -14.82
CA ARG A 130 -12.50 -2.30 -15.68
C ARG A 130 -11.93 -1.30 -16.67
N ARG A 131 -12.76 -0.35 -17.12
CA ARG A 131 -12.40 0.62 -18.15
C ARG A 131 -13.06 1.95 -17.82
N LEU A 132 -12.35 2.79 -17.04
CA LEU A 132 -12.87 4.11 -16.68
C LEU A 132 -13.20 4.96 -17.90
N PHE A 133 -12.39 4.82 -18.94
CA PHE A 133 -12.54 5.62 -20.15
C PHE A 133 -13.80 5.30 -20.96
N GLU A 134 -14.50 4.23 -20.61
CA GLU A 134 -15.80 3.93 -21.21
C GLU A 134 -16.96 4.50 -20.41
N GLN A 135 -16.70 5.14 -19.26
CA GLN A 135 -17.75 5.73 -18.44
C GLN A 135 -17.91 7.20 -18.84
N PRO A 136 -19.03 7.59 -19.48
CA PRO A 136 -19.14 8.94 -20.03
C PRO A 136 -19.15 10.05 -18.98
N GLU A 137 -19.50 9.72 -17.73
CA GLU A 137 -19.57 10.72 -16.66
C GLU A 137 -18.24 10.96 -15.97
N LEU A 138 -17.20 10.14 -16.27
CA LEU A 138 -15.91 10.26 -15.63
C LEU A 138 -14.91 10.98 -16.53
N LEU A 139 -13.91 11.60 -15.91
CA LEU A 139 -12.81 12.27 -16.62
C LEU A 139 -11.89 11.23 -17.27
N GLU A 140 -11.03 11.69 -18.18
CA GLU A 140 -9.98 10.84 -18.71
C GLU A 140 -8.85 10.74 -17.66
N HIS A 141 -8.69 9.56 -17.11
CA HIS A 141 -7.70 9.33 -16.06
C HIS A 141 -6.39 8.72 -16.57
N ARG A 142 -6.36 8.36 -17.85
CA ARG A 142 -5.14 7.77 -18.43
C ARG A 142 -4.18 8.87 -18.84
N GLU A 143 -2.89 8.53 -18.82
CA GLU A 143 -1.86 9.40 -19.36
C GLU A 143 -1.91 9.42 -20.89
N ASP A 144 -1.35 10.46 -21.48
CA ASP A 144 -1.16 10.53 -22.93
C ASP A 144 0.18 9.89 -23.27
N PRO A 145 0.20 8.69 -23.87
CA PRO A 145 1.47 7.98 -24.11
C PRO A 145 2.37 8.65 -25.13
N GLU A 146 1.84 9.63 -25.89
CA GLU A 146 2.64 10.38 -26.85
C GLU A 146 3.52 11.44 -26.19
N LEU A 147 3.24 11.78 -24.92
CA LEU A 147 4.02 12.80 -24.22
C LEU A 147 5.27 12.19 -23.57
N PRO A 148 6.31 12.99 -23.36
CA PRO A 148 7.44 12.55 -22.56
C PRO A 148 7.01 12.14 -21.14
N VAL A 149 7.77 11.25 -20.53
CA VAL A 149 7.40 10.66 -19.23
C VAL A 149 7.15 11.75 -18.18
N GLU A 150 8.01 12.77 -18.12
CA GLU A 150 7.82 13.85 -17.13
C GLU A 150 6.48 14.54 -17.29
N GLN A 151 6.01 14.67 -18.51
CA GLN A 151 4.71 15.31 -18.76
C GLN A 151 3.56 14.37 -18.45
N GLN A 152 3.75 13.06 -18.61
CA GLN A 152 2.74 12.08 -18.22
C GLN A 152 2.47 12.13 -16.73
N TYR A 153 3.49 12.44 -15.92
CA TYR A 153 3.38 12.51 -14.46
C TYR A 153 3.10 13.93 -13.95
N ALA A 154 2.90 14.89 -14.83
CA ALA A 154 2.57 16.25 -14.41
C ALA A 154 1.18 16.29 -13.77
N PRO A 155 0.92 17.28 -12.89
CA PRO A 155 -0.40 17.41 -12.27
C PRO A 155 -1.51 17.47 -13.32
N SER A 156 -2.57 16.71 -13.09
CA SER A 156 -3.65 16.51 -14.05
C SER A 156 -5.01 17.03 -13.55
N HIS A 157 -5.35 16.76 -12.30
CA HIS A 157 -6.61 17.22 -11.72
C HIS A 157 -6.48 17.35 -10.22
N GLU A 158 -7.46 18.04 -9.62
CA GLU A 158 -7.50 18.16 -8.17
C GLU A 158 -8.14 16.93 -7.54
N VAL A 159 -7.81 16.69 -6.28
CA VAL A 159 -8.57 15.79 -5.41
C VAL A 159 -9.07 16.59 -4.21
N GLN A 160 -10.23 16.20 -3.71
CA GLN A 160 -10.80 16.78 -2.49
C GLN A 160 -10.63 15.79 -1.35
N VAL A 161 -9.98 16.26 -0.27
CA VAL A 161 -9.69 15.46 0.91
C VAL A 161 -10.93 15.38 1.80
N GLN A 162 -11.27 14.17 2.24
CA GLN A 162 -12.33 13.97 3.22
C GLN A 162 -11.76 14.19 4.61
N GLN A 163 -12.23 15.21 5.31
CA GLN A 163 -11.69 15.57 6.62
C GLN A 163 -12.04 14.52 7.68
N GLY A 164 -11.19 14.39 8.68
CA GLY A 164 -11.40 13.49 9.80
C GLY A 164 -10.80 12.11 9.64
N GLY A 165 -10.11 11.85 8.54
CA GLY A 165 -9.51 10.55 8.27
C GLY A 165 -7.99 10.57 8.32
N LEU A 166 -7.40 9.45 7.90
CA LEU A 166 -5.95 9.28 7.92
C LEU A 166 -5.25 10.30 7.00
N LEU A 167 -5.75 10.47 5.78
CA LEU A 167 -5.10 11.37 4.83
C LEU A 167 -5.07 12.80 5.37
N SER A 168 -6.19 13.30 5.90
CA SER A 168 -6.22 14.66 6.43
C SER A 168 -5.30 14.84 7.63
N GLN A 169 -5.05 13.78 8.41
CA GLN A 169 -4.09 13.83 9.50
C GLN A 169 -2.67 13.92 8.99
N LEU A 170 -2.36 13.25 7.87
CA LEU A 170 -1.01 13.28 7.29
C LEU A 170 -0.68 14.62 6.65
N ILE A 171 -1.70 15.29 6.07
CA ILE A 171 -1.52 16.57 5.39
C ILE A 171 -2.48 17.62 5.98
N PRO A 172 -2.28 17.99 7.26
CA PRO A 172 -3.24 18.85 7.93
C PRO A 172 -3.39 20.22 7.25
N GLY A 173 -4.60 20.73 7.23
CA GLY A 173 -4.92 21.99 6.60
C GLY A 173 -5.08 21.95 5.11
N CYS A 174 -4.90 20.77 4.49
CA CYS A 174 -5.01 20.63 3.04
C CYS A 174 -6.39 20.07 2.69
N ASN A 175 -7.22 20.86 2.01
CA ASN A 175 -8.56 20.46 1.60
C ASN A 175 -8.60 19.94 0.17
N THR A 176 -7.81 20.54 -0.71
CA THR A 176 -7.69 20.11 -2.11
C THR A 176 -6.22 20.23 -2.52
N PHE A 177 -5.82 19.39 -3.46
CA PHE A 177 -4.49 19.51 -4.07
C PHE A 177 -4.49 18.81 -5.43
N TRP A 178 -3.49 19.12 -6.24
CA TRP A 178 -3.37 18.56 -7.58
C TRP A 178 -2.57 17.27 -7.55
N VAL A 179 -2.99 16.29 -8.37
CA VAL A 179 -2.34 14.99 -8.51
C VAL A 179 -2.13 14.65 -9.98
N ASN A 180 -1.19 13.77 -10.24
CA ASN A 180 -1.06 13.15 -11.58
C ASN A 180 -2.12 12.05 -11.74
N SER A 181 -2.30 11.58 -12.99
CA SER A 181 -3.33 10.58 -13.27
C SER A 181 -2.87 9.68 -14.42
N LEU A 182 -2.58 8.42 -14.11
CA LEU A 182 -2.05 7.45 -15.08
C LEU A 182 -2.70 6.08 -14.81
N HIS A 183 -4.02 5.98 -15.03
CA HIS A 183 -4.67 4.70 -14.77
C HIS A 183 -5.92 4.54 -15.62
N GLY A 184 -6.20 3.30 -16.03
CA GLY A 184 -7.39 2.97 -16.81
C GLY A 184 -8.47 2.25 -16.01
N GLN A 185 -8.12 1.77 -14.82
CA GLN A 185 -9.06 1.17 -13.88
C GLN A 185 -9.15 2.01 -12.63
N GLY A 186 -10.20 1.80 -11.85
CA GLY A 186 -10.37 2.52 -10.60
C GLY A 186 -11.46 1.89 -9.73
N ALA A 187 -11.57 2.37 -8.50
CA ALA A 187 -12.54 1.82 -7.56
C ALA A 187 -13.96 2.16 -8.00
N LYS A 188 -14.81 1.13 -8.07
CA LYS A 188 -16.23 1.30 -8.36
C LYS A 188 -17.04 1.32 -7.07
N THR A 189 -16.89 0.27 -6.25
CA THR A 189 -17.46 0.25 -4.91
C THR A 189 -16.35 -0.05 -3.90
N THR A 190 -16.51 0.48 -2.70
CA THR A 190 -15.62 0.15 -1.59
C THR A 190 -16.43 -0.64 -0.56
N GLY A 191 -15.84 -1.70 -0.02
CA GLY A 191 -16.52 -2.47 1.00
C GLY A 191 -16.57 -1.72 2.33
N PRO A 192 -17.26 -2.29 3.33
CA PRO A 192 -17.46 -1.57 4.60
C PRO A 192 -16.19 -1.39 5.43
N ARG A 193 -15.11 -2.10 5.08
CA ARG A 193 -13.85 -1.99 5.81
C ARG A 193 -13.06 -0.75 5.44
N LEU A 194 -13.43 -0.06 4.34
CA LEU A 194 -12.68 1.09 3.85
C LEU A 194 -13.40 2.40 4.12
N ARG A 195 -12.61 3.41 4.43
CA ARG A 195 -13.03 4.80 4.46
C ARG A 195 -12.51 5.48 3.20
N VAL A 196 -13.37 6.22 2.50
CA VAL A 196 -12.92 7.04 1.38
C VAL A 196 -12.21 8.28 1.94
N GLU A 197 -10.97 8.51 1.48
CA GLU A 197 -10.14 9.60 2.00
C GLU A 197 -10.08 10.79 1.05
N ALA A 198 -10.27 10.55 -0.27
CA ALA A 198 -10.26 11.63 -1.26
C ALA A 198 -11.00 11.21 -2.51
N ARG A 199 -11.54 12.19 -3.24
CA ARG A 199 -12.23 11.99 -4.52
C ARG A 199 -11.75 13.01 -5.54
N SER A 200 -11.74 12.60 -6.82
CA SER A 200 -11.52 13.52 -7.94
C SER A 200 -12.80 14.30 -8.24
N PRO A 201 -12.72 15.33 -9.10
CA PRO A 201 -13.91 16.18 -9.35
C PRO A 201 -15.10 15.42 -9.94
N ASP A 202 -14.85 14.31 -10.64
CA ASP A 202 -15.92 13.49 -11.22
C ASP A 202 -16.52 12.51 -10.20
N GLY A 203 -16.03 12.54 -8.94
CA GLY A 203 -16.54 11.67 -7.88
C GLY A 203 -15.79 10.36 -7.71
N LEU A 204 -14.84 10.07 -8.60
CA LEU A 204 -14.07 8.82 -8.49
C LEU A 204 -13.26 8.80 -7.20
N VAL A 205 -13.24 7.64 -6.54
CA VAL A 205 -12.43 7.45 -5.33
C VAL A 205 -10.96 7.51 -5.71
N GLU A 206 -10.21 8.38 -5.04
CA GLU A 206 -8.79 8.58 -5.31
C GLU A 206 -7.91 8.16 -4.14
N ALA A 207 -8.48 8.00 -2.95
CA ALA A 207 -7.74 7.51 -1.80
C ALA A 207 -8.68 6.81 -0.83
N VAL A 208 -8.16 5.76 -0.19
CA VAL A 208 -8.90 4.99 0.81
C VAL A 208 -7.97 4.65 1.98
N SER A 209 -8.57 4.40 3.14
CA SER A 209 -7.85 3.80 4.26
C SER A 209 -8.70 2.68 4.86
N VAL A 210 -8.06 1.77 5.58
CA VAL A 210 -8.75 0.66 6.23
C VAL A 210 -9.15 1.09 7.63
N ASN A 211 -10.43 0.91 7.96
CA ASN A 211 -10.96 1.21 9.30
C ASN A 211 -10.28 0.33 10.35
N ASP A 212 -10.05 0.91 11.52
CA ASP A 212 -9.51 0.18 12.68
C ASP A 212 -8.14 -0.45 12.41
N HIS A 213 -7.33 0.21 11.61
CA HIS A 213 -5.96 -0.21 11.30
C HIS A 213 -5.04 0.98 11.52
N PRO A 214 -3.82 0.77 12.07
CA PRO A 214 -2.96 1.91 12.38
C PRO A 214 -2.50 2.69 11.16
N PHE A 215 -2.27 2.01 10.03
CA PHE A 215 -1.92 2.68 8.78
C PHE A 215 -2.10 1.70 7.63
N ALA A 216 -3.16 1.86 6.87
CA ALA A 216 -3.34 1.16 5.61
C ALA A 216 -3.98 2.15 4.66
N LEU A 217 -3.15 2.79 3.84
CA LEU A 217 -3.54 3.89 2.96
C LEU A 217 -3.31 3.49 1.51
N GLY A 218 -4.33 3.69 0.68
CA GLY A 218 -4.20 3.55 -0.77
C GLY A 218 -4.47 4.87 -1.44
N VAL A 219 -3.65 5.21 -2.45
CA VAL A 219 -3.87 6.39 -3.29
C VAL A 219 -3.83 5.98 -4.75
N GLN A 220 -4.69 6.61 -5.57
CA GLN A 220 -4.78 6.25 -6.99
C GLN A 220 -3.72 6.96 -7.82
N TRP A 221 -3.30 8.13 -7.39
CA TRP A 221 -2.23 8.88 -8.07
C TRP A 221 -0.87 8.30 -7.73
N HIS A 222 0.18 8.90 -8.30
CA HIS A 222 1.55 8.41 -8.18
C HIS A 222 2.42 9.39 -7.39
N PRO A 223 2.39 9.32 -6.03
CA PRO A 223 3.23 10.21 -5.22
C PRO A 223 4.69 9.82 -5.21
N GLU A 224 5.02 8.62 -5.70
CA GLU A 224 6.42 8.19 -5.77
C GLU A 224 7.21 8.99 -6.81
N TRP A 225 6.52 9.59 -7.81
CA TRP A 225 7.18 10.39 -8.83
C TRP A 225 7.78 11.64 -8.20
N ASN A 226 9.12 11.73 -8.22
CA ASN A 226 9.87 12.85 -7.63
C ASN A 226 9.41 13.14 -6.20
N SER A 227 9.25 12.10 -5.39
CA SER A 227 8.62 12.20 -4.07
C SER A 227 9.37 13.15 -3.13
N SER A 228 10.69 13.25 -3.27
CA SER A 228 11.47 14.14 -2.39
C SER A 228 11.31 15.62 -2.74
N GLU A 229 10.76 15.92 -3.92
CA GLU A 229 10.60 17.31 -4.39
C GLU A 229 9.22 17.89 -4.11
N TYR A 230 8.21 17.04 -3.88
CA TYR A 230 6.84 17.48 -3.64
C TYR A 230 6.52 17.28 -2.16
N ALA A 231 6.17 18.38 -1.47
CA ALA A 231 5.99 18.36 -0.02
C ALA A 231 4.91 17.36 0.40
N LEU A 232 3.77 17.33 -0.31
CA LEU A 232 2.68 16.42 0.07
C LEU A 232 3.08 14.97 -0.13
N SER A 233 3.81 14.68 -1.20
CA SER A 233 4.30 13.32 -1.43
C SER A 233 5.27 12.89 -0.32
N ARG A 234 6.20 13.78 0.05
CA ARG A 234 7.10 13.50 1.16
C ARG A 234 6.32 13.17 2.44
N MET A 235 5.29 13.96 2.73
CA MET A 235 4.49 13.75 3.94
C MET A 235 3.84 12.37 3.96
N LEU A 236 3.35 11.89 2.82
CA LEU A 236 2.73 10.57 2.76
C LEU A 236 3.74 9.47 3.03
N PHE A 237 4.90 9.53 2.38
CA PHE A 237 5.93 8.52 2.60
C PHE A 237 6.51 8.57 4.01
N GLU A 238 6.73 9.77 4.54
CA GLU A 238 7.21 9.92 5.91
C GLU A 238 6.19 9.40 6.92
N GLY A 239 4.90 9.62 6.65
CA GLY A 239 3.84 9.09 7.50
C GLY A 239 3.84 7.57 7.52
N PHE A 240 4.03 6.96 6.35
CA PHE A 240 4.13 5.51 6.24
C PHE A 240 5.32 4.98 7.04
N ILE A 241 6.50 5.58 6.86
CA ILE A 241 7.70 5.14 7.57
C ILE A 241 7.53 5.32 9.08
N THR A 242 6.94 6.43 9.52
CA THR A 242 6.66 6.65 10.94
C THR A 242 5.74 5.54 11.49
N ALA A 243 4.70 5.16 10.74
CA ALA A 243 3.82 4.07 11.15
C ALA A 243 4.60 2.75 11.27
N CYS A 244 5.53 2.50 10.34
CA CYS A 244 6.35 1.29 10.39
C CYS A 244 7.27 1.29 11.61
N GLN A 245 7.80 2.44 11.98
CA GLN A 245 8.62 2.57 13.18
C GLN A 245 7.81 2.29 14.44
N SER A 246 6.56 2.78 14.47
CA SER A 246 5.66 2.48 15.58
C SER A 246 5.33 0.99 15.66
N TYR A 247 5.19 0.34 14.51
CA TYR A 247 4.95 -1.10 14.45
C TYR A 247 6.14 -1.87 15.03
N ILE A 248 7.37 -1.46 14.72
CA ILE A 248 8.58 -2.08 15.28
C ILE A 248 8.54 -1.94 16.81
N ALA A 249 8.24 -0.76 17.32
CA ALA A 249 8.21 -0.52 18.75
C ALA A 249 7.17 -1.42 19.44
N GLU A 250 6.01 -1.60 18.84
CA GLU A 250 4.97 -2.47 19.40
C GLU A 250 5.39 -3.94 19.39
N LYS A 251 6.04 -4.41 18.32
CA LYS A 251 6.57 -5.78 18.28
C LYS A 251 7.57 -6.00 19.41
N GLN A 252 8.45 -5.05 19.66
CA GLN A 252 9.45 -5.15 20.72
C GLN A 252 8.79 -5.17 22.09
N ARG A 253 7.77 -4.40 22.33
CA ARG A 253 7.04 -4.46 23.61
C ARG A 253 6.43 -5.84 23.86
N UNK A 254 6.05 -6.23 22.89
CA UNK A 254 5.50 -7.41 22.96
C UNK A 254 6.39 -8.46 23.29
N LEU A 255 7.37 -8.53 22.73
CA LEU A 255 8.40 -9.50 23.02
C LEU A 255 8.94 -9.35 24.46
N ASN A 256 9.15 -8.14 24.89
CA ASN A 256 9.64 -7.86 26.24
C ASN A 256 8.65 -8.35 27.30
N ILE A 257 7.37 -8.13 27.09
CA ILE A 257 6.32 -8.61 28.01
C ILE A 257 6.36 -10.14 28.10
N MET A 258 6.49 -10.82 26.96
CA MET A 258 6.49 -12.27 26.92
C MET A 258 7.76 -12.87 27.52
N SER A 259 8.88 -12.12 27.50
CA SER A 259 10.15 -12.61 28.01
C SER A 259 10.37 -12.32 29.51
N THR A 260 9.52 -11.48 30.11
CA THR A 260 9.61 -11.19 31.55
C THR A 260 9.11 -12.39 32.35
N PRO A 261 9.93 -13.01 33.22
CA PRO A 261 9.45 -14.12 34.05
C PRO A 261 8.31 -13.65 34.94
N SER A 262 7.26 -14.43 34.98
CA SER A 262 6.17 -14.11 35.90
C SER A 262 6.67 -14.33 37.32
N THR A 263 6.76 -13.27 38.08
CA THR A 263 7.18 -13.29 39.48
C THR A 263 6.09 -13.85 40.42
N VAL A 264 5.17 -14.62 39.90
CA VAL A 264 3.97 -15.01 40.69
C VAL A 264 4.14 -16.35 41.42
N TYR A 265 5.29 -17.03 41.29
CA TYR A 265 5.45 -18.34 41.95
C TYR A 265 6.69 -18.44 42.84
N ALA A 266 6.94 -17.41 43.64
CA ALA A 266 8.05 -17.49 44.61
C ALA A 266 7.61 -17.43 46.08
N ASN A 267 6.32 -17.55 46.37
CA ASN A 267 5.90 -17.48 47.76
C ASN A 267 4.84 -18.55 48.09
N LYS A 268 5.23 -19.78 48.04
CA LYS A 268 4.51 -20.84 48.80
C LYS A 268 5.32 -22.14 48.75
N LEU A 269 6.23 -22.26 49.67
CA LEU A 269 6.62 -23.56 50.21
C LEU A 269 7.61 -23.35 51.34
N PHE A 270 7.10 -22.86 52.47
CA PHE A 270 7.70 -23.14 53.76
C PHE A 270 6.60 -23.73 54.64
N VAL A 271 6.48 -25.03 54.56
CA VAL A 271 5.74 -25.78 55.59
C VAL A 271 6.78 -26.33 56.52
N LYS A 272 6.75 -25.84 57.75
CA LYS A 272 7.55 -26.40 58.86
C LYS A 272 7.05 -27.77 59.19
N CYS A 273 7.95 -28.71 59.30
CA CYS A 273 7.76 -29.88 60.16
C CYS A 273 8.19 -29.55 61.58
#